data_75df76e78d1b98200cb53bdaf8d0bff0
#
_entry.id   75df76e78d1b98200cb53bdaf8d0bff0
#
_cell.length_a   1.000
_cell.length_b   1.000
_cell.length_c   1.000
_cell.angle_alpha   90.00
_cell.angle_beta   90.00
_cell.angle_gamma   90.00
#
_symmetry.space_group_name_H-M   'P 1'
#
loop_
_entity.id
_entity.type
_entity.pdbx_description
1 polymer ?
#
loop_
_entity_poly.entity_id
_entity_poly.type
_entity_poly.pdbx_seq_one_letter_code
_entity_poly.pdbx_strand_id
1 'polypeptide(L)'
;GQEFPVVVVPGVGREFQDEARVGDGSVEFERVPVGDDQKPVLGLKMPGPWGEDDRDTMLRQVAKEQRRSEEFSEEKRILYVACTRAEDHLILTGRHTADDDEPTGVTEPNPEEPSAMRDWVQPALFGTDDEATASWETLEQDGQFTRTLEYERDGTQRGAFTVRLPPESDR
;
A
#
# COMPACT_ATOMS: atom_id res chain seq x y z
N GLY A 1 -10.60 -21.00 -10.66
CA GLY A 1 -10.95 -20.32 -9.40
C GLY A 1 -12.37 -19.80 -9.47
N GLN A 2 -12.98 -19.49 -8.35
CA GLN A 2 -14.27 -18.80 -8.38
C GLN A 2 -14.06 -17.35 -8.80
N GLU A 3 -14.83 -16.89 -9.77
CA GLU A 3 -14.90 -15.52 -10.24
C GLU A 3 -16.24 -14.92 -9.80
N PHE A 4 -16.27 -13.62 -9.59
CA PHE A 4 -17.45 -12.91 -9.14
C PHE A 4 -17.71 -11.72 -10.07
N PRO A 5 -18.99 -11.49 -10.47
CA PRO A 5 -19.32 -10.36 -11.33
C PRO A 5 -18.86 -9.01 -10.76
N VAL A 6 -18.91 -8.86 -9.45
CA VAL A 6 -18.45 -7.65 -8.77
C VAL A 6 -17.58 -8.00 -7.57
N VAL A 7 -16.43 -7.41 -7.49
CA VAL A 7 -15.53 -7.50 -6.33
C VAL A 7 -15.32 -6.10 -5.76
N VAL A 8 -15.48 -5.96 -4.45
CA VAL A 8 -15.23 -4.70 -3.74
C VAL A 8 -14.08 -4.89 -2.77
N VAL A 9 -13.05 -4.05 -2.90
CA VAL A 9 -11.92 -4.00 -1.97
C VAL A 9 -12.03 -2.70 -1.17
N PRO A 10 -12.52 -2.76 0.08
CA PRO A 10 -12.67 -1.58 0.90
C PRO A 10 -11.35 -1.21 1.58
N GLY A 11 -11.17 0.08 1.82
CA GLY A 11 -10.12 0.57 2.70
C GLY A 11 -8.72 0.53 2.10
N VAL A 12 -8.57 0.66 0.77
CA VAL A 12 -7.23 0.67 0.12
C VAL A 12 -6.34 1.83 0.60
N GLY A 13 -6.92 2.88 1.17
CA GLY A 13 -6.20 3.98 1.81
C GLY A 13 -5.90 3.77 3.30
N ARG A 14 -6.27 2.61 3.86
CA ARG A 14 -5.95 2.31 5.26
C ARG A 14 -4.46 2.00 5.37
N GLU A 15 -3.79 2.71 6.26
CA GLU A 15 -2.39 2.42 6.57
C GLU A 15 -2.22 0.97 7.02
N PHE A 16 -1.15 0.34 6.54
CA PHE A 16 -0.77 -0.96 7.04
C PHE A 16 -0.53 -0.85 8.55
N GLN A 17 -1.11 -1.78 9.29
CA GLN A 17 -0.83 -1.82 10.71
C GLN A 17 0.62 -2.23 10.87
N ASP A 18 1.43 -1.27 11.30
CA ASP A 18 2.78 -1.58 11.76
C ASP A 18 2.63 -2.43 13.02
N GLU A 19 2.61 -3.77 12.85
CA GLU A 19 2.56 -4.70 13.98
C GLU A 19 3.79 -4.53 14.89
N ALA A 20 4.82 -3.83 14.43
CA ALA A 20 5.90 -3.34 15.27
C ALA A 20 5.39 -2.44 16.43
N ARG A 21 4.19 -1.84 16.28
CA ARG A 21 3.51 -1.17 17.41
C ARG A 21 2.79 -2.12 18.36
N VAL A 22 2.44 -3.34 17.92
CA VAL A 22 1.77 -4.32 18.78
C VAL A 22 2.76 -5.02 19.71
N GLY A 23 4.05 -4.98 19.40
CA GLY A 23 5.10 -5.59 20.19
C GLY A 23 6.19 -4.59 20.56
N ASP A 24 5.90 -3.61 21.43
CA ASP A 24 7.00 -2.91 22.16
C ASP A 24 7.69 -3.87 23.17
N GLY A 25 7.64 -5.16 22.84
CA GLY A 25 8.36 -6.20 23.55
C GLY A 25 9.87 -6.00 23.41
N SER A 26 10.59 -6.19 24.52
CA SER A 26 12.05 -6.11 24.55
C SER A 26 12.73 -7.18 23.70
N VAL A 27 11.96 -8.14 23.18
CA VAL A 27 12.46 -9.32 22.46
C VAL A 27 11.61 -9.58 21.24
N GLU A 28 12.25 -9.80 20.11
CA GLU A 28 11.62 -10.18 18.85
C GLU A 28 12.28 -11.44 18.29
N PHE A 29 11.44 -12.37 17.83
CA PHE A 29 11.90 -13.64 17.26
C PHE A 29 11.37 -13.76 15.83
N GLU A 30 12.28 -13.93 14.88
CA GLU A 30 11.92 -14.04 13.48
C GLU A 30 12.83 -15.03 12.74
N ARG A 31 12.38 -15.54 11.60
CA ARG A 31 13.21 -16.33 10.69
C ARG A 31 13.68 -15.46 9.55
N VAL A 32 14.99 -15.34 9.40
CA VAL A 32 15.59 -14.53 8.35
C VAL A 32 16.34 -15.40 7.34
N PRO A 33 16.30 -15.07 6.06
CA PRO A 33 17.06 -15.78 5.04
C PRO A 33 18.56 -15.54 5.24
N VAL A 34 19.33 -16.62 5.29
CA VAL A 34 20.81 -16.58 5.36
C VAL A 34 21.35 -17.56 4.32
N GLY A 35 21.70 -17.03 3.13
CA GLY A 35 21.97 -17.87 1.96
C GLY A 35 20.69 -18.59 1.52
N ASP A 36 20.78 -19.91 1.35
CA ASP A 36 19.65 -20.74 0.94
C ASP A 36 18.80 -21.26 2.13
N ASP A 37 19.17 -20.91 3.36
CA ASP A 37 18.54 -21.39 4.58
C ASP A 37 17.74 -20.29 5.29
N GLN A 38 16.70 -20.69 6.04
CA GLN A 38 15.97 -19.85 6.98
C GLN A 38 16.51 -20.07 8.40
N LYS A 39 17.10 -19.05 9.01
CA LYS A 39 17.66 -19.15 10.37
C LYS A 39 16.85 -18.34 11.36
N PRO A 40 16.55 -18.91 12.56
CA PRO A 40 15.90 -18.16 13.60
C PRO A 40 16.85 -17.09 14.16
N VAL A 41 16.33 -15.88 14.28
CA VAL A 41 17.04 -14.73 14.84
C VAL A 41 16.28 -14.20 16.03
N LEU A 42 16.99 -13.90 17.10
CA LEU A 42 16.47 -13.27 18.30
C LEU A 42 16.95 -11.82 18.36
N GLY A 43 16.06 -10.89 18.15
CA GLY A 43 16.30 -9.47 18.27
C GLY A 43 16.00 -8.97 19.68
N LEU A 44 16.86 -8.15 20.25
CA LEU A 44 16.68 -7.55 21.57
C LEU A 44 16.64 -6.03 21.48
N LYS A 45 15.81 -5.43 22.33
CA LYS A 45 15.85 -4.01 22.64
C LYS A 45 16.78 -3.83 23.83
N MET A 46 17.76 -2.97 23.72
CA MET A 46 18.75 -2.72 24.76
C MET A 46 18.58 -1.31 25.31
N PRO A 47 18.67 -1.13 26.62
CA PRO A 47 18.65 0.21 27.20
C PRO A 47 19.82 1.04 26.62
N GLY A 48 19.50 2.30 26.29
CA GLY A 48 20.51 3.26 25.88
C GLY A 48 21.50 3.58 27.02
N PRO A 49 22.74 3.95 26.73
CA PRO A 49 23.69 4.39 27.72
C PRO A 49 23.21 5.68 28.38
N TRP A 50 23.41 5.80 29.68
CA TRP A 50 23.17 7.03 30.45
C TRP A 50 21.70 7.47 30.55
N GLY A 51 20.73 6.56 30.37
CA GLY A 51 19.29 6.88 30.46
C GLY A 51 18.73 7.48 29.16
N GLU A 52 19.46 7.32 28.04
CA GLU A 52 18.91 7.56 26.70
C GLU A 52 17.85 6.51 26.37
N ASP A 53 17.07 6.81 25.32
CA ASP A 53 16.04 5.89 24.80
C ASP A 53 16.64 4.53 24.44
N ASP A 54 15.84 3.49 24.63
CA ASP A 54 16.18 2.14 24.25
C ASP A 54 16.56 2.04 22.76
N ARG A 55 17.57 1.24 22.48
CA ARG A 55 18.06 1.01 21.11
C ARG A 55 17.81 -0.41 20.65
N ASP A 56 17.37 -0.52 19.41
CA ASP A 56 17.24 -1.82 18.75
C ASP A 56 18.63 -2.39 18.44
N THR A 57 18.85 -3.66 18.75
CA THR A 57 20.01 -4.36 18.23
C THR A 57 19.91 -4.55 16.72
N MET A 58 21.03 -4.71 16.03
CA MET A 58 21.06 -4.98 14.60
C MET A 58 20.19 -6.19 14.22
N LEU A 59 20.21 -7.24 15.02
CA LEU A 59 19.39 -8.43 14.80
C LEU A 59 17.88 -8.13 14.91
N ARG A 60 17.50 -7.20 15.79
CA ARG A 60 16.10 -6.77 15.90
C ARG A 60 15.67 -5.94 14.69
N GLN A 61 16.53 -5.09 14.18
CA GLN A 61 16.26 -4.34 12.96
C GLN A 61 16.07 -5.27 11.75
N VAL A 62 16.95 -6.28 11.61
CA VAL A 62 16.84 -7.29 10.56
C VAL A 62 15.53 -8.10 10.69
N ALA A 63 15.16 -8.49 11.90
CA ALA A 63 13.92 -9.21 12.15
C ALA A 63 12.68 -8.37 11.80
N LYS A 64 12.67 -7.10 12.16
CA LYS A 64 11.60 -6.16 11.81
C LYS A 64 11.47 -5.98 10.29
N GLU A 65 12.60 -5.80 9.61
CA GLU A 65 12.62 -5.63 8.16
C GLU A 65 12.09 -6.86 7.43
N GLN A 66 12.49 -8.06 7.88
CA GLN A 66 12.00 -9.32 7.32
C GLN A 66 10.48 -9.44 7.50
N ARG A 67 9.97 -9.19 8.70
CA ARG A 67 8.53 -9.22 8.98
C ARG A 67 7.78 -8.23 8.09
N ARG A 68 8.24 -6.99 8.01
CA ARG A 68 7.63 -5.97 7.15
C ARG A 68 7.60 -6.41 5.68
N SER A 69 8.66 -7.02 5.18
CA SER A 69 8.71 -7.56 3.82
C SER A 69 7.70 -8.69 3.60
N GLU A 70 7.51 -9.56 4.59
CA GLU A 70 6.52 -10.65 4.52
C GLU A 70 5.09 -10.11 4.56
N GLU A 71 4.80 -9.13 5.42
CA GLU A 71 3.51 -8.44 5.50
C GLU A 71 3.17 -7.76 4.17
N PHE A 72 4.10 -7.01 3.59
CA PHE A 72 3.89 -6.39 2.28
C PHE A 72 3.64 -7.41 1.17
N SER A 73 4.34 -8.53 1.21
CA SER A 73 4.14 -9.61 0.23
C SER A 73 2.75 -10.23 0.36
N GLU A 74 2.25 -10.40 1.57
CA GLU A 74 0.90 -10.90 1.83
C GLU A 74 -0.18 -9.89 1.42
N GLU A 75 0.00 -8.61 1.73
CA GLU A 75 -0.94 -7.55 1.32
C GLU A 75 -1.00 -7.41 -0.22
N LYS A 76 0.13 -7.47 -0.90
CA LYS A 76 0.17 -7.54 -2.37
C LYS A 76 -0.56 -8.75 -2.90
N ARG A 77 -0.39 -9.91 -2.26
CA ARG A 77 -1.07 -11.15 -2.64
C ARG A 77 -2.57 -11.03 -2.47
N ILE A 78 -3.04 -10.42 -1.38
CA ILE A 78 -4.47 -10.19 -1.13
C ILE A 78 -5.05 -9.28 -2.21
N LEU A 79 -4.40 -8.16 -2.50
CA LEU A 79 -4.82 -7.23 -3.56
C LEU A 79 -4.85 -7.94 -4.93
N TYR A 80 -3.80 -8.68 -5.27
CA TYR A 80 -3.74 -9.45 -6.53
C TYR A 80 -4.89 -10.46 -6.63
N VAL A 81 -5.15 -11.22 -5.56
CA VAL A 81 -6.25 -12.19 -5.54
C VAL A 81 -7.59 -11.49 -5.72
N ALA A 82 -7.82 -10.39 -5.03
CA ALA A 82 -9.05 -9.61 -5.18
C ALA A 82 -9.23 -9.10 -6.62
N CYS A 83 -8.19 -8.51 -7.20
CA CYS A 83 -8.22 -8.01 -8.58
C CYS A 83 -8.49 -9.13 -9.60
N THR A 84 -7.92 -10.31 -9.39
CA THR A 84 -8.08 -11.45 -10.32
C THR A 84 -9.38 -12.23 -10.13
N ARG A 85 -10.18 -11.92 -9.12
CA ARG A 85 -11.50 -12.53 -8.90
C ARG A 85 -12.65 -11.75 -9.50
N ALA A 86 -12.43 -10.51 -9.91
CA ALA A 86 -13.44 -9.69 -10.55
C ALA A 86 -13.62 -10.11 -12.02
N GLU A 87 -14.85 -10.51 -12.39
CA GLU A 87 -15.22 -10.85 -13.76
C GLU A 87 -15.60 -9.59 -14.55
N ASP A 88 -16.53 -8.78 -14.01
CA ASP A 88 -17.06 -7.60 -14.69
C ASP A 88 -16.59 -6.28 -14.06
N HIS A 89 -16.63 -6.20 -12.73
CA HIS A 89 -16.36 -4.96 -12.01
C HIS A 89 -15.45 -5.16 -10.80
N LEU A 90 -14.39 -4.38 -10.74
CA LEU A 90 -13.54 -4.22 -9.56
C LEU A 90 -13.76 -2.81 -8.99
N ILE A 91 -14.18 -2.74 -7.74
CA ILE A 91 -14.42 -1.49 -7.03
C ILE A 91 -13.41 -1.39 -5.88
N LEU A 92 -12.53 -0.40 -5.94
CA LEU A 92 -11.61 -0.07 -4.87
C LEU A 92 -12.13 1.16 -4.15
N THR A 93 -12.25 1.09 -2.82
CA THR A 93 -12.66 2.25 -2.02
C THR A 93 -11.62 2.55 -0.95
N GLY A 94 -11.39 3.82 -0.69
CA GLY A 94 -10.42 4.25 0.30
C GLY A 94 -10.73 5.67 0.79
N ARG A 95 -10.19 6.00 1.95
CA ARG A 95 -10.16 7.36 2.45
C ARG A 95 -8.83 7.98 2.04
N HIS A 96 -8.89 9.17 1.53
CA HIS A 96 -7.76 10.05 1.35
C HIS A 96 -7.84 11.14 2.43
N THR A 97 -6.79 11.29 3.22
CA THR A 97 -6.60 12.45 4.09
C THR A 97 -5.58 13.33 3.38
N ALA A 98 -6.00 14.50 2.92
CA ALA A 98 -5.04 15.53 2.56
C ALA A 98 -4.31 15.93 3.85
N ASP A 99 -2.99 15.89 3.83
CA ASP A 99 -2.21 16.59 4.85
C ASP A 99 -2.38 18.09 4.59
N ASP A 100 -2.61 18.86 5.65
CA ASP A 100 -2.82 20.32 5.58
C ASP A 100 -1.64 21.07 4.93
N ASP A 101 -0.48 20.43 4.83
CA ASP A 101 0.75 20.97 4.24
C ASP A 101 0.92 20.64 2.74
N GLU A 102 0.12 19.74 2.15
CA GLU A 102 0.16 19.40 0.72
C GLU A 102 -1.19 19.69 0.05
N PRO A 103 -1.32 20.85 -0.62
CA PRO A 103 -2.57 21.30 -1.22
C PRO A 103 -3.07 20.40 -2.38
N THR A 104 -2.26 19.50 -2.89
CA THR A 104 -2.65 18.61 -3.98
C THR A 104 -3.20 17.26 -3.52
N GLY A 105 -3.15 16.95 -2.22
CA GLY A 105 -3.66 15.68 -1.70
C GLY A 105 -2.99 14.42 -2.27
N VAL A 106 -1.99 14.56 -3.10
CA VAL A 106 -1.19 13.47 -3.66
C VAL A 106 0.09 13.40 -2.87
N THR A 107 0.09 12.64 -1.78
CA THR A 107 1.35 12.16 -1.22
C THR A 107 2.04 11.38 -2.33
N GLU A 108 3.28 11.70 -2.66
CA GLU A 108 4.05 10.92 -3.62
C GLU A 108 4.04 9.46 -3.17
N PRO A 109 3.38 8.57 -3.92
CA PRO A 109 3.32 7.17 -3.51
C PRO A 109 4.73 6.60 -3.59
N ASN A 110 5.25 6.10 -2.49
CA ASN A 110 6.50 5.36 -2.49
C ASN A 110 6.20 3.85 -2.63
N PRO A 111 6.24 3.28 -3.83
CA PRO A 111 5.93 1.87 -4.03
C PRO A 111 7.00 0.93 -3.45
N GLU A 112 8.17 1.44 -3.09
CA GLU A 112 9.25 0.69 -2.43
C GLU A 112 9.03 0.62 -0.92
N GLU A 113 8.46 1.69 -0.34
CA GLU A 113 8.12 1.76 1.09
C GLU A 113 6.65 2.17 1.26
N PRO A 114 5.70 1.33 0.86
CA PRO A 114 4.29 1.66 0.88
C PRO A 114 3.77 1.75 2.31
N SER A 115 2.92 2.72 2.55
CA SER A 115 2.18 2.87 3.81
C SER A 115 0.79 2.24 3.76
N ALA A 116 0.24 2.07 2.56
CA ALA A 116 -1.09 1.52 2.32
C ALA A 116 -1.16 0.86 0.92
N MET A 117 -2.21 0.09 0.66
CA MET A 117 -2.45 -0.49 -0.68
C MET A 117 -2.61 0.58 -1.76
N ARG A 118 -3.08 1.78 -1.40
CA ARG A 118 -3.20 2.91 -2.34
C ARG A 118 -1.86 3.26 -2.99
N ASP A 119 -0.74 3.11 -2.28
CA ASP A 119 0.59 3.48 -2.78
C ASP A 119 1.03 2.58 -3.95
N TRP A 120 0.43 1.39 -4.10
CA TRP A 120 0.61 0.55 -5.28
C TRP A 120 -0.39 0.84 -6.40
N VAL A 121 -1.60 1.28 -6.02
CA VAL A 121 -2.70 1.49 -6.97
C VAL A 121 -2.64 2.88 -7.60
N GLN A 122 -2.30 3.91 -6.84
CA GLN A 122 -2.28 5.30 -7.32
C GLN A 122 -1.40 5.51 -8.57
N PRO A 123 -0.15 5.03 -8.65
CA PRO A 123 0.66 5.23 -9.84
C PRO A 123 0.05 4.58 -11.09
N ALA A 124 -0.64 3.46 -10.94
CA ALA A 124 -1.34 2.81 -12.05
C ALA A 124 -2.58 3.59 -12.50
N LEU A 125 -3.27 4.26 -11.57
CA LEU A 125 -4.48 5.00 -11.85
C LEU A 125 -4.20 6.41 -12.37
N PHE A 126 -3.32 7.14 -11.73
CA PHE A 126 -3.08 8.56 -12.02
C PHE A 126 -1.83 8.81 -12.88
N GLY A 127 -0.93 7.84 -12.97
CA GLY A 127 0.41 8.04 -13.53
C GLY A 127 1.39 8.51 -12.46
N THR A 128 2.51 9.04 -12.91
CA THR A 128 3.57 9.59 -12.04
C THR A 128 3.82 11.05 -12.42
N ASP A 129 4.42 11.80 -11.51
CA ASP A 129 4.87 13.18 -11.72
C ASP A 129 3.76 14.12 -12.20
N ASP A 130 4.03 14.89 -13.28
CA ASP A 130 3.11 15.88 -13.84
C ASP A 130 1.77 15.26 -14.31
N GLU A 131 1.79 14.01 -14.76
CA GLU A 131 0.58 13.31 -15.20
C GLU A 131 -0.35 13.03 -14.00
N ALA A 132 0.22 12.64 -12.86
CA ALA A 132 -0.55 12.42 -11.65
C ALA A 132 -1.19 13.72 -11.15
N THR A 133 -0.46 14.82 -11.17
CA THR A 133 -0.95 16.14 -10.77
C THR A 133 -2.12 16.59 -11.65
N ALA A 134 -1.98 16.53 -12.98
CA ALA A 134 -3.05 16.90 -13.92
C ALA A 134 -4.30 16.02 -13.78
N SER A 135 -4.11 14.73 -13.54
CA SER A 135 -5.21 13.79 -13.28
C SER A 135 -5.96 14.11 -12.00
N TRP A 136 -5.23 14.48 -10.97
CA TRP A 136 -5.79 14.86 -9.67
C TRP A 136 -6.56 16.18 -9.76
N GLU A 137 -6.00 17.21 -10.42
CA GLU A 137 -6.69 18.47 -10.66
C GLU A 137 -8.03 18.26 -11.39
N THR A 138 -8.05 17.39 -12.40
CA THR A 138 -9.27 17.01 -13.10
C THR A 138 -10.29 16.35 -12.17
N LEU A 139 -9.83 15.45 -11.29
CA LEU A 139 -10.67 14.78 -10.32
C LEU A 139 -11.29 15.76 -9.31
N GLU A 140 -10.53 16.73 -8.84
CA GLU A 140 -11.02 17.77 -7.91
C GLU A 140 -12.04 18.71 -8.57
N GLN A 141 -11.80 19.11 -9.82
CA GLN A 141 -12.68 20.01 -10.54
C GLN A 141 -14.00 19.36 -10.96
N ASP A 142 -13.93 18.15 -11.49
CA ASP A 142 -15.07 17.46 -12.09
C ASP A 142 -15.73 16.44 -11.16
N GLY A 143 -15.12 16.15 -10.00
CA GLY A 143 -15.57 15.13 -9.06
C GLY A 143 -15.38 13.69 -9.58
N GLN A 144 -14.88 13.54 -10.80
CA GLN A 144 -14.54 12.25 -11.38
C GLN A 144 -13.41 12.36 -12.40
N PHE A 145 -12.66 11.29 -12.54
CA PHE A 145 -11.59 11.15 -13.53
C PHE A 145 -11.69 9.77 -14.17
N THR A 146 -11.55 9.71 -15.50
CA THR A 146 -11.55 8.43 -16.22
C THR A 146 -10.28 8.29 -17.05
N ARG A 147 -9.60 7.19 -16.88
CA ARG A 147 -8.42 6.82 -17.66
C ARG A 147 -8.66 5.51 -18.39
N THR A 148 -8.27 5.47 -19.66
CA THR A 148 -8.28 4.26 -20.47
C THR A 148 -6.85 3.74 -20.58
N LEU A 149 -6.65 2.48 -20.24
CA LEU A 149 -5.39 1.78 -20.40
C LEU A 149 -5.47 0.84 -21.60
N GLU A 150 -4.48 0.89 -22.46
CA GLU A 150 -4.32 -0.05 -23.55
C GLU A 150 -3.22 -1.05 -23.16
N TYR A 151 -3.51 -2.34 -23.32
CA TYR A 151 -2.53 -3.40 -23.07
C TYR A 151 -2.63 -4.45 -24.20
N GLU A 152 -1.49 -4.96 -24.59
CA GLU A 152 -1.39 -5.99 -25.61
C GLU A 152 -1.34 -7.38 -24.95
N ARG A 153 -2.45 -8.12 -25.16
CA ARG A 153 -2.49 -9.54 -24.87
C ARG A 153 -3.39 -10.17 -25.91
N ASP A 154 -2.83 -10.96 -26.83
CA ASP A 154 -3.58 -11.59 -27.93
C ASP A 154 -4.38 -10.63 -28.82
N GLY A 155 -3.87 -9.39 -29.00
CA GLY A 155 -4.52 -8.26 -29.66
C GLY A 155 -4.67 -7.09 -28.69
N THR A 156 -4.93 -5.89 -29.22
CA THR A 156 -5.08 -4.71 -28.38
C THR A 156 -6.34 -4.81 -27.52
N GLN A 157 -6.17 -4.90 -26.24
CA GLN A 157 -7.25 -4.84 -25.26
C GLN A 157 -7.25 -3.46 -24.60
N ARG A 158 -8.44 -2.99 -24.22
CA ARG A 158 -8.62 -1.70 -23.57
C ARG A 158 -9.36 -1.91 -22.26
N GLY A 159 -8.81 -1.38 -21.20
CA GLY A 159 -9.47 -1.29 -19.91
C GLY A 159 -9.69 0.16 -19.55
N ALA A 160 -10.82 0.48 -18.98
CA ALA A 160 -11.08 1.81 -18.44
C ALA A 160 -11.38 1.70 -16.95
N PHE A 161 -10.89 2.67 -16.18
CA PHE A 161 -11.30 2.84 -14.79
C PHE A 161 -11.76 4.27 -14.57
N THR A 162 -12.65 4.44 -13.62
CA THR A 162 -13.17 5.75 -13.22
C THR A 162 -12.94 5.93 -11.73
N VAL A 163 -12.25 6.99 -11.37
CA VAL A 163 -12.13 7.45 -9.99
C VAL A 163 -13.20 8.48 -9.72
N ARG A 164 -13.82 8.43 -8.54
CA ARG A 164 -14.86 9.38 -8.12
C ARG A 164 -14.57 9.86 -6.71
N LEU A 165 -14.74 11.16 -6.51
CA LEU A 165 -14.82 11.74 -5.18
C LEU A 165 -16.27 11.73 -4.70
N PRO A 166 -16.53 11.49 -3.41
CA PRO A 166 -17.86 11.68 -2.85
C PRO A 166 -18.24 13.17 -2.93
N PRO A 167 -19.55 13.49 -2.98
CA PRO A 167 -20.01 14.87 -2.93
C PRO A 167 -19.53 15.57 -1.66
N GLU A 168 -19.34 16.89 -1.73
CA GLU A 168 -18.79 17.70 -0.62
C GLU A 168 -19.58 17.58 0.70
N SER A 169 -20.88 17.26 0.61
CA SER A 169 -21.71 17.04 1.81
C SER A 169 -21.31 15.82 2.65
N ASP A 170 -20.51 14.93 2.09
CA ASP A 170 -20.12 13.65 2.70
C ASP A 170 -18.60 13.57 2.98
N ARG A 171 -17.91 14.70 2.86
CA ARG A 171 -16.46 14.81 3.15
C ARG A 171 -16.15 15.23 4.57
#